data_5d6741e15b7300f8cb2a5a17f611ca74
#
_entry.id   5d6741e15b7300f8cb2a5a17f611ca74
#
_cell.length_a   1.000
_cell.length_b   1.000
_cell.length_c   1.000
_cell.angle_alpha   90.00
_cell.angle_beta   90.00
_cell.angle_gamma   90.00
#
_symmetry.space_group_name_H-M   'P 1'
#
loop_
_entity.id
_entity.type
_entity.pdbx_description
1 polymer ?
#
loop_
_entity_poly.entity_id
_entity_poly.type
_entity_poly.pdbx_seq_one_letter_code
_entity_poly.pdbx_strand_id
1 'polypeptide(L)'
;MAHSPSPARRAPPSRGRPVRLNANPVAPAPHRALDAARRLQAHLAAHHLHDGRLAGADQGVRWNIRVWRFVKSYLPALRPIERHWFVQGQAYWALANWTLADLTGEPAYRTAAEDAARAIREGQRADGAWDYPLPERRHLVATVEGDFGAVAMLERHERTGDPDALAGARAWHAYLETHIGYQPHTTGVCVNYFQVPRGKVPNNTCEWIWVLGRLASATRDRAYLERVPALLDFLEAVQLPSGELPYELPGGNEPRLRHHYLCFQYNAFQCMKLAWYAQAHGDARAQRLAERVSDFLVTGVLASGAVRASCGSANPEVVYYADAVAMALHTVTAAGWRDHREPADRAFAWVADQVRPDGTFARFSRRDYGVLSDRNEYPRYLAMTLYHLAERARDPRPLP
;
A
#
# COMPACT_ATOMS: atom_id res chain seq x y z
N MET A 1 -34.28 -53.54 57.59
CA MET A 1 -32.92 -54.01 57.19
C MET A 1 -33.00 -54.28 55.70
N ALA A 2 -32.48 -53.37 54.92
CA ALA A 2 -32.43 -53.48 53.43
C ALA A 2 -31.03 -53.18 52.97
N HIS A 3 -30.40 -54.19 52.38
CA HIS A 3 -29.02 -54.12 51.85
C HIS A 3 -29.02 -53.34 50.50
N SER A 4 -28.24 -52.25 50.41
CA SER A 4 -27.93 -51.61 49.18
C SER A 4 -26.74 -52.28 48.47
N PRO A 5 -26.78 -52.47 47.13
CA PRO A 5 -25.64 -52.99 46.38
C PRO A 5 -24.63 -51.89 46.03
N SER A 6 -23.34 -52.23 46.12
CA SER A 6 -22.17 -51.44 45.79
C SER A 6 -22.06 -51.17 44.28
N PRO A 7 -21.61 -49.96 43.84
CA PRO A 7 -21.45 -49.64 42.41
C PRO A 7 -20.17 -50.26 41.83
N ALA A 8 -20.33 -50.87 40.65
CA ALA A 8 -19.25 -51.44 39.84
C ALA A 8 -18.26 -50.39 39.37
N ARG A 9 -16.96 -50.64 39.55
CA ARG A 9 -15.84 -49.83 39.01
C ARG A 9 -15.81 -49.88 37.48
N ARG A 10 -15.95 -48.73 36.84
CA ARG A 10 -15.69 -48.57 35.39
C ARG A 10 -14.16 -48.55 35.15
N ALA A 11 -13.73 -49.32 34.15
CA ALA A 11 -12.37 -49.32 33.63
C ALA A 11 -12.01 -47.99 32.96
N PRO A 12 -10.73 -47.50 33.03
CA PRO A 12 -10.35 -46.26 32.37
C PRO A 12 -10.29 -46.45 30.87
N PRO A 13 -10.59 -45.38 30.09
CA PRO A 13 -10.50 -45.41 28.62
C PRO A 13 -9.07 -45.54 28.14
N SER A 14 -8.85 -46.41 27.16
CA SER A 14 -7.59 -46.61 26.46
C SER A 14 -7.07 -45.31 25.87
N ARG A 15 -5.82 -44.94 26.20
CA ARG A 15 -5.07 -43.83 25.61
C ARG A 15 -4.91 -44.09 24.12
N GLY A 16 -5.61 -43.30 23.30
CA GLY A 16 -5.41 -43.27 21.87
C GLY A 16 -3.96 -42.86 21.53
N ARG A 17 -3.34 -43.58 20.63
CA ARG A 17 -2.03 -43.21 20.06
C ARG A 17 -2.08 -41.81 19.46
N PRO A 18 -1.09 -40.94 19.68
CA PRO A 18 -1.00 -39.65 19.01
C PRO A 18 -0.85 -39.87 17.50
N VAL A 19 -1.77 -39.35 16.73
CA VAL A 19 -1.66 -39.21 15.27
C VAL A 19 -0.49 -38.27 15.01
N ARG A 20 0.62 -38.80 14.52
CA ARG A 20 1.70 -37.98 13.96
C ARG A 20 1.18 -37.33 12.70
N LEU A 21 0.78 -36.06 12.79
CA LEU A 21 0.65 -35.21 11.64
C LEU A 21 2.06 -35.06 11.04
N ASN A 22 2.29 -35.66 9.87
CA ASN A 22 3.46 -35.38 9.05
C ASN A 22 3.40 -33.90 8.68
N ALA A 23 4.05 -33.06 9.46
CA ALA A 23 4.35 -31.71 9.05
C ALA A 23 5.37 -31.84 7.91
N ASN A 24 4.90 -31.63 6.68
CA ASN A 24 5.81 -31.35 5.58
C ASN A 24 6.73 -30.21 6.04
N PRO A 25 8.06 -30.29 5.79
CA PRO A 25 8.95 -29.19 6.12
C PRO A 25 8.45 -27.94 5.38
N VAL A 26 7.95 -26.96 6.16
CA VAL A 26 7.60 -25.64 5.63
C VAL A 26 8.88 -25.06 5.07
N ALA A 27 8.90 -24.76 3.77
CA ALA A 27 10.05 -24.14 3.11
C ALA A 27 10.49 -22.89 3.88
N PRO A 28 11.79 -22.62 4.00
CA PRO A 28 12.27 -21.44 4.69
C PRO A 28 11.65 -20.17 4.06
N ALA A 29 11.22 -19.30 4.87
CA ALA A 29 10.19 -18.29 4.62
C ALA A 29 10.56 -17.02 3.83
N PRO A 30 11.82 -16.65 3.45
CA PRO A 30 12.04 -15.69 2.36
C PRO A 30 11.38 -16.16 1.06
N HIS A 31 11.39 -17.45 0.82
CA HIS A 31 10.72 -18.08 -0.33
C HIS A 31 9.21 -17.84 -0.33
N ARG A 32 8.56 -17.79 0.83
CA ARG A 32 7.10 -17.63 0.92
C ARG A 32 6.58 -16.29 0.38
N ALA A 33 7.24 -15.17 0.70
CA ALA A 33 6.87 -13.86 0.16
C ALA A 33 7.18 -13.77 -1.34
N LEU A 34 8.34 -14.27 -1.78
CA LEU A 34 8.72 -14.31 -3.19
C LEU A 34 7.79 -15.21 -4.00
N ASP A 35 7.47 -16.39 -3.50
CA ASP A 35 6.54 -17.30 -4.18
C ASP A 35 5.13 -16.70 -4.30
N ALA A 36 4.64 -16.04 -3.27
CA ALA A 36 3.37 -15.34 -3.33
C ALA A 36 3.42 -14.17 -4.33
N ALA A 37 4.50 -13.38 -4.34
CA ALA A 37 4.70 -12.30 -5.29
C ALA A 37 4.72 -12.82 -6.74
N ARG A 38 5.48 -13.88 -7.02
CA ARG A 38 5.56 -14.48 -8.37
C ARG A 38 4.20 -14.99 -8.86
N ARG A 39 3.44 -15.69 -8.00
CA ARG A 39 2.09 -16.15 -8.36
C ARG A 39 1.14 -15.00 -8.64
N LEU A 40 1.16 -13.97 -7.78
CA LEU A 40 0.31 -12.80 -7.95
C LEU A 40 0.69 -12.01 -9.21
N GLN A 41 1.98 -11.87 -9.50
CA GLN A 41 2.48 -11.22 -10.71
C GLN A 41 1.98 -11.95 -11.97
N ALA A 42 2.13 -13.29 -12.01
CA ALA A 42 1.66 -14.09 -13.14
C ALA A 42 0.14 -13.97 -13.35
N HIS A 43 -0.63 -13.96 -12.26
CA HIS A 43 -2.08 -13.76 -12.30
C HIS A 43 -2.45 -12.38 -12.87
N LEU A 44 -1.83 -11.31 -12.35
CA LEU A 44 -2.08 -9.95 -12.83
C LEU A 44 -1.70 -9.79 -14.31
N ALA A 45 -0.57 -10.35 -14.73
CA ALA A 45 -0.13 -10.33 -16.12
C ALA A 45 -1.13 -11.04 -17.06
N ALA A 46 -1.67 -12.19 -16.64
CA ALA A 46 -2.58 -12.98 -17.46
C ALA A 46 -4.00 -12.38 -17.55
N HIS A 47 -4.48 -11.70 -16.51
CA HIS A 47 -5.90 -11.34 -16.38
C HIS A 47 -6.17 -9.84 -16.37
N HIS A 48 -5.18 -9.00 -16.04
CA HIS A 48 -5.37 -7.56 -15.83
C HIS A 48 -4.44 -6.67 -16.66
N LEU A 49 -3.49 -7.26 -17.39
CA LEU A 49 -2.62 -6.51 -18.30
C LEU A 49 -3.25 -6.45 -19.70
N HIS A 50 -3.61 -5.24 -20.13
CA HIS A 50 -4.23 -4.97 -21.43
C HIS A 50 -3.42 -3.90 -22.16
N ASP A 51 -2.85 -4.22 -23.30
CA ASP A 51 -2.02 -3.30 -24.11
C ASP A 51 -0.92 -2.61 -23.30
N GLY A 52 -0.22 -3.37 -22.43
CA GLY A 52 0.84 -2.86 -21.55
C GLY A 52 0.34 -2.09 -20.33
N ARG A 53 -0.97 -1.93 -20.16
CA ARG A 53 -1.58 -1.21 -19.03
C ARG A 53 -2.28 -2.14 -18.07
N LEU A 54 -1.98 -2.01 -16.79
CA LEU A 54 -2.68 -2.73 -15.72
C LEU A 54 -4.04 -2.06 -15.47
N ALA A 55 -5.10 -2.70 -15.92
CA ALA A 55 -6.45 -2.14 -15.87
C ALA A 55 -7.49 -3.15 -15.36
N GLY A 56 -8.53 -2.66 -14.73
CA GLY A 56 -9.60 -3.51 -14.21
C GLY A 56 -10.61 -2.73 -13.38
N ALA A 57 -11.36 -3.45 -12.54
CA ALA A 57 -12.25 -2.86 -11.58
C ALA A 57 -11.49 -2.04 -10.53
N ASP A 58 -12.11 -1.01 -10.00
CA ASP A 58 -11.56 -0.22 -8.88
C ASP A 58 -12.59 -0.01 -7.78
N GLN A 59 -12.15 -0.11 -6.53
CA GLN A 59 -13.02 0.10 -5.36
C GLN A 59 -13.57 1.53 -5.28
N GLY A 60 -12.88 2.52 -5.85
CA GLY A 60 -13.33 3.92 -5.89
C GLY A 60 -14.50 4.16 -6.85
N VAL A 61 -14.82 3.23 -7.73
CA VAL A 61 -15.94 3.35 -8.66
C VAL A 61 -17.26 3.15 -7.92
N ARG A 62 -18.25 3.99 -8.21
CA ARG A 62 -19.56 4.01 -7.53
C ARG A 62 -20.20 2.63 -7.40
N TRP A 63 -20.09 1.78 -8.43
CA TRP A 63 -20.69 0.45 -8.46
C TRP A 63 -19.86 -0.62 -7.72
N ASN A 64 -18.66 -0.27 -7.25
CA ASN A 64 -17.76 -1.15 -6.49
C ASN A 64 -17.73 -0.81 -5.00
N ILE A 65 -18.59 0.11 -4.55
CA ILE A 65 -18.75 0.47 -3.15
C ILE A 65 -20.07 -0.07 -2.57
N ARG A 66 -20.16 -0.13 -1.24
CA ARG A 66 -21.35 -0.54 -0.49
C ARG A 66 -21.87 -1.94 -0.92
N VAL A 67 -23.18 -2.07 -1.12
CA VAL A 67 -23.86 -3.36 -1.37
C VAL A 67 -23.46 -4.00 -2.70
N TRP A 68 -23.27 -3.22 -3.75
CA TRP A 68 -22.99 -3.75 -5.09
C TRP A 68 -21.69 -4.55 -5.17
N ARG A 69 -20.65 -4.21 -4.42
CA ARG A 69 -19.41 -5.01 -4.39
C ARG A 69 -19.65 -6.43 -3.90
N PHE A 70 -20.61 -6.62 -2.96
CA PHE A 70 -20.96 -7.96 -2.47
C PHE A 70 -21.83 -8.70 -3.47
N VAL A 71 -22.79 -8.04 -4.13
CA VAL A 71 -23.57 -8.66 -5.22
C VAL A 71 -22.61 -9.22 -6.29
N LYS A 72 -21.64 -8.43 -6.75
CA LYS A 72 -20.63 -8.88 -7.71
C LYS A 72 -19.74 -9.99 -7.15
N SER A 73 -19.43 -9.98 -5.86
CA SER A 73 -18.62 -11.00 -5.20
C SER A 73 -19.29 -12.37 -5.15
N TYR A 74 -20.61 -12.39 -4.91
CA TYR A 74 -21.38 -13.63 -4.77
C TYR A 74 -22.04 -14.08 -6.07
N LEU A 75 -22.25 -13.18 -7.03
CA LEU A 75 -22.81 -13.43 -8.35
C LEU A 75 -21.83 -13.00 -9.46
N PRO A 76 -20.77 -13.76 -9.70
CA PRO A 76 -19.73 -13.40 -10.67
C PRO A 76 -20.26 -13.12 -12.08
N ALA A 77 -21.34 -13.77 -12.49
CA ALA A 77 -21.98 -13.54 -13.79
C ALA A 77 -22.53 -12.11 -13.97
N LEU A 78 -22.72 -11.36 -12.87
CA LEU A 78 -23.17 -9.96 -12.90
C LEU A 78 -22.03 -8.96 -12.86
N ARG A 79 -20.76 -9.39 -12.94
CA ARG A 79 -19.61 -8.49 -12.98
C ARG A 79 -19.52 -7.84 -14.35
N PRO A 80 -19.62 -6.51 -14.46
CA PRO A 80 -19.32 -5.82 -15.70
C PRO A 80 -17.82 -5.92 -16.00
N ILE A 81 -17.47 -5.82 -17.28
CA ILE A 81 -16.08 -5.66 -17.67
C ILE A 81 -15.71 -4.21 -17.39
N GLU A 82 -14.82 -3.99 -16.43
CA GLU A 82 -14.30 -2.69 -16.05
C GLU A 82 -12.80 -2.64 -16.41
N ARG A 83 -12.35 -1.52 -17.01
CA ARG A 83 -10.97 -1.31 -17.42
C ARG A 83 -10.50 0.08 -17.01
N HIS A 84 -10.50 0.35 -15.72
CA HIS A 84 -9.94 1.59 -15.18
C HIS A 84 -8.43 1.44 -15.05
N TRP A 85 -7.69 2.34 -15.67
CA TRP A 85 -6.24 2.42 -15.57
C TRP A 85 -5.85 3.55 -14.62
N PHE A 86 -5.11 3.22 -13.57
CA PHE A 86 -4.58 4.16 -12.59
C PHE A 86 -3.06 4.21 -12.72
N VAL A 87 -2.51 5.42 -12.79
CA VAL A 87 -1.05 5.63 -12.79
C VAL A 87 -0.42 5.06 -11.54
N GLN A 88 -1.07 5.23 -10.38
CA GLN A 88 -0.63 4.61 -9.13
C GLN A 88 -0.50 3.08 -9.24
N GLY A 89 -1.51 2.40 -9.79
CA GLY A 89 -1.46 0.94 -9.96
C GLY A 89 -0.38 0.51 -10.94
N GLN A 90 -0.21 1.25 -12.04
CA GLN A 90 0.82 1.01 -13.03
C GLN A 90 2.23 1.22 -12.45
N ALA A 91 2.41 2.25 -11.61
CA ALA A 91 3.68 2.51 -10.94
C ALA A 91 4.05 1.37 -9.97
N TYR A 92 3.11 0.91 -9.14
CA TYR A 92 3.35 -0.26 -8.29
C TYR A 92 3.69 -1.51 -9.10
N TRP A 93 3.02 -1.71 -10.25
CA TRP A 93 3.34 -2.82 -11.16
C TRP A 93 4.77 -2.70 -11.69
N ALA A 94 5.20 -1.53 -12.13
CA ALA A 94 6.57 -1.29 -12.58
C ALA A 94 7.59 -1.57 -11.47
N LEU A 95 7.40 -0.96 -10.29
CA LEU A 95 8.28 -1.11 -9.12
C LEU A 95 8.39 -2.58 -8.70
N ALA A 96 7.27 -3.29 -8.60
CA ALA A 96 7.25 -4.70 -8.24
C ALA A 96 8.02 -5.58 -9.23
N ASN A 97 7.86 -5.34 -10.54
CA ASN A 97 8.55 -6.11 -11.55
C ASN A 97 10.05 -5.79 -11.58
N TRP A 98 10.48 -4.55 -11.35
CA TRP A 98 11.91 -4.27 -11.15
C TRP A 98 12.47 -5.00 -9.94
N THR A 99 11.75 -4.99 -8.81
CA THR A 99 12.16 -5.74 -7.62
C THR A 99 12.26 -7.23 -7.89
N LEU A 100 11.29 -7.83 -8.59
CA LEU A 100 11.34 -9.24 -8.97
C LEU A 100 12.50 -9.54 -9.94
N ALA A 101 12.80 -8.64 -10.89
CA ALA A 101 13.95 -8.77 -11.77
C ALA A 101 15.27 -8.78 -10.99
N ASP A 102 15.41 -7.90 -10.01
CA ASP A 102 16.59 -7.85 -9.15
C ASP A 102 16.76 -9.12 -8.30
N LEU A 103 15.65 -9.67 -7.80
CA LEU A 103 15.66 -10.85 -6.94
C LEU A 103 15.90 -12.18 -7.70
N THR A 104 15.39 -12.25 -8.94
CA THR A 104 15.36 -13.52 -9.69
C THR A 104 16.32 -13.57 -10.86
N GLY A 105 16.73 -12.41 -11.38
CA GLY A 105 17.50 -12.28 -12.62
C GLY A 105 16.67 -12.56 -13.90
N GLU A 106 15.36 -12.81 -13.79
CA GLU A 106 14.50 -13.14 -14.93
C GLU A 106 14.22 -11.91 -15.82
N PRO A 107 14.62 -11.92 -17.11
CA PRO A 107 14.47 -10.74 -18.00
C PRO A 107 13.02 -10.31 -18.22
N ALA A 108 12.07 -11.25 -18.15
CA ALA A 108 10.64 -10.98 -18.35
C ALA A 108 10.09 -9.93 -17.37
N TYR A 109 10.54 -9.96 -16.12
CA TYR A 109 10.14 -8.95 -15.14
C TYR A 109 10.70 -7.55 -15.48
N ARG A 110 11.95 -7.48 -15.93
CA ARG A 110 12.53 -6.21 -16.37
C ARG A 110 11.75 -5.63 -17.55
N THR A 111 11.44 -6.45 -18.56
CA THR A 111 10.62 -6.04 -19.71
C THR A 111 9.25 -5.52 -19.24
N ALA A 112 8.56 -6.25 -18.36
CA ALA A 112 7.26 -5.83 -17.83
C ALA A 112 7.33 -4.49 -17.07
N ALA A 113 8.40 -4.25 -16.34
CA ALA A 113 8.62 -2.99 -15.62
C ALA A 113 8.88 -1.81 -16.58
N GLU A 114 9.73 -2.01 -17.58
CA GLU A 114 10.04 -0.98 -18.59
C GLU A 114 8.84 -0.64 -19.46
N ASP A 115 8.05 -1.63 -19.87
CA ASP A 115 6.80 -1.42 -20.61
C ASP A 115 5.79 -0.64 -19.77
N ALA A 116 5.69 -0.95 -18.48
CA ALA A 116 4.83 -0.23 -17.55
C ALA A 116 5.26 1.24 -17.39
N ALA A 117 6.55 1.49 -17.22
CA ALA A 117 7.08 2.85 -17.10
C ALA A 117 6.90 3.64 -18.41
N ARG A 118 7.06 2.99 -19.56
CA ARG A 118 6.77 3.59 -20.87
C ARG A 118 5.30 3.97 -20.99
N ALA A 119 4.37 3.08 -20.62
CA ALA A 119 2.93 3.37 -20.64
C ALA A 119 2.55 4.55 -19.73
N ILE A 120 3.22 4.71 -18.58
CA ILE A 120 3.04 5.89 -17.71
C ILE A 120 3.51 7.15 -18.44
N ARG A 121 4.69 7.12 -19.07
CA ARG A 121 5.24 8.27 -19.80
C ARG A 121 4.37 8.67 -21.00
N GLU A 122 3.88 7.70 -21.77
CA GLU A 122 2.96 7.91 -22.89
C GLU A 122 1.60 8.47 -22.44
N GLY A 123 1.15 8.11 -21.24
CA GLY A 123 -0.07 8.64 -20.64
C GLY A 123 0.07 10.04 -20.04
N GLN A 124 1.30 10.60 -19.97
CA GLN A 124 1.54 11.93 -19.45
C GLN A 124 1.13 12.99 -20.47
N ARG A 125 0.37 13.98 -20.04
CA ARG A 125 -0.06 15.11 -20.86
C ARG A 125 1.13 16.03 -21.18
N ALA A 126 0.96 16.88 -22.19
CA ALA A 126 1.99 17.85 -22.58
C ALA A 126 2.32 18.86 -21.46
N ASP A 127 1.37 19.14 -20.55
CA ASP A 127 1.58 20.01 -19.39
C ASP A 127 2.24 19.30 -18.19
N GLY A 128 2.54 18.02 -18.31
CA GLY A 128 3.24 17.22 -17.27
C GLY A 128 2.30 16.45 -16.33
N ALA A 129 0.99 16.60 -16.44
CA ALA A 129 0.02 15.93 -15.58
C ALA A 129 -0.48 14.59 -16.14
N TRP A 130 -1.24 13.87 -15.32
CA TRP A 130 -2.06 12.71 -15.73
C TRP A 130 -3.51 12.96 -15.37
N ASP A 131 -4.43 12.55 -16.25
CA ASP A 131 -5.85 12.64 -16.00
C ASP A 131 -6.29 11.66 -14.91
N TYR A 132 -7.22 12.09 -14.08
CA TYR A 132 -7.81 11.18 -13.09
C TYR A 132 -8.67 10.12 -13.80
N PRO A 133 -8.50 8.83 -13.52
CA PRO A 133 -9.06 7.75 -14.35
C PRO A 133 -10.56 7.55 -14.23
N LEU A 134 -11.20 8.07 -13.18
CA LEU A 134 -12.65 7.89 -13.00
C LEU A 134 -13.45 8.87 -13.86
N PRO A 135 -14.42 8.39 -14.64
CA PRO A 135 -15.18 9.23 -15.58
C PRO A 135 -15.77 10.49 -14.95
N GLU A 136 -16.28 10.38 -13.72
CA GLU A 136 -16.90 11.49 -13.00
C GLU A 136 -15.90 12.56 -12.54
N ARG A 137 -14.61 12.28 -12.64
CA ARG A 137 -13.52 13.14 -12.15
C ARG A 137 -12.43 13.41 -13.19
N ARG A 138 -12.68 13.11 -14.47
CA ARG A 138 -11.70 13.30 -15.55
C ARG A 138 -11.21 14.74 -15.72
N HIS A 139 -11.97 15.71 -15.23
CA HIS A 139 -11.58 17.12 -15.20
C HIS A 139 -10.61 17.48 -14.08
N LEU A 140 -10.29 16.52 -13.20
CA LEU A 140 -9.39 16.73 -12.07
C LEU A 140 -8.05 16.05 -12.34
N VAL A 141 -7.00 16.66 -11.80
CA VAL A 141 -5.67 16.06 -11.67
C VAL A 141 -5.43 15.83 -10.18
N ALA A 142 -5.18 14.59 -9.81
CA ALA A 142 -4.94 14.23 -8.42
C ALA A 142 -3.44 14.11 -8.15
N THR A 143 -2.98 14.70 -7.06
CA THR A 143 -1.57 14.64 -6.63
C THR A 143 -1.07 13.21 -6.57
N VAL A 144 -1.84 12.29 -6.00
CA VAL A 144 -1.44 10.87 -5.87
C VAL A 144 -1.11 10.19 -7.20
N GLU A 145 -1.87 10.46 -8.27
CA GLU A 145 -1.58 9.85 -9.58
C GLU A 145 -0.27 10.40 -10.16
N GLY A 146 -0.07 11.71 -10.05
CA GLY A 146 1.15 12.34 -10.56
C GLY A 146 2.40 11.99 -9.75
N ASP A 147 2.28 11.90 -8.42
CA ASP A 147 3.37 11.51 -7.55
C ASP A 147 3.87 10.10 -7.86
N PHE A 148 2.95 9.15 -8.04
CA PHE A 148 3.33 7.78 -8.44
C PHE A 148 3.87 7.72 -9.86
N GLY A 149 3.33 8.53 -10.78
CA GLY A 149 3.90 8.69 -12.13
C GLY A 149 5.34 9.18 -12.08
N ALA A 150 5.61 10.23 -11.31
CA ALA A 150 6.96 10.76 -11.12
C ALA A 150 7.91 9.73 -10.47
N VAL A 151 7.44 8.99 -9.47
CA VAL A 151 8.25 7.94 -8.83
C VAL A 151 8.64 6.84 -9.81
N ALA A 152 7.71 6.35 -10.64
CA ALA A 152 8.03 5.35 -11.65
C ALA A 152 9.03 5.88 -12.71
N MET A 153 8.91 7.16 -13.07
CA MET A 153 9.85 7.81 -13.99
C MET A 153 11.24 7.97 -13.36
N LEU A 154 11.31 8.37 -12.09
CA LEU A 154 12.57 8.47 -11.36
C LEU A 154 13.26 7.12 -11.21
N GLU A 155 12.51 6.07 -10.88
CA GLU A 155 13.02 4.69 -10.80
C GLU A 155 13.60 4.23 -12.15
N ARG A 156 12.90 4.50 -13.26
CA ARG A 156 13.39 4.19 -14.60
C ARG A 156 14.68 4.96 -14.90
N HIS A 157 14.72 6.26 -14.61
CA HIS A 157 15.92 7.07 -14.81
C HIS A 157 17.12 6.55 -14.01
N GLU A 158 16.92 6.25 -12.72
CA GLU A 158 17.98 5.73 -11.84
C GLU A 158 18.54 4.39 -12.33
N ARG A 159 17.70 3.53 -12.95
CA ARG A 159 18.10 2.22 -13.47
C ARG A 159 18.72 2.24 -14.85
N THR A 160 18.30 3.16 -15.70
CA THR A 160 18.64 3.13 -17.14
C THR A 160 19.40 4.35 -17.62
N GLY A 161 19.43 5.43 -16.83
CA GLY A 161 19.96 6.72 -17.24
C GLY A 161 19.05 7.48 -18.21
N ASP A 162 17.80 7.02 -18.45
CA ASP A 162 16.89 7.63 -19.42
C ASP A 162 16.57 9.08 -19.08
N PRO A 163 17.00 10.07 -19.90
CA PRO A 163 16.77 11.49 -19.63
C PRO A 163 15.30 11.89 -19.83
N ASP A 164 14.54 11.19 -20.69
CA ASP A 164 13.13 11.49 -20.93
C ASP A 164 12.27 11.11 -19.73
N ALA A 165 12.61 10.03 -19.03
CA ALA A 165 11.98 9.67 -17.78
C ALA A 165 12.20 10.76 -16.70
N LEU A 166 13.43 11.27 -16.56
CA LEU A 166 13.70 12.38 -15.64
C LEU A 166 12.94 13.65 -16.03
N ALA A 167 12.88 13.95 -17.32
CA ALA A 167 12.11 15.09 -17.83
C ALA A 167 10.61 14.96 -17.48
N GLY A 168 10.03 13.76 -17.59
CA GLY A 168 8.67 13.49 -17.18
C GLY A 168 8.41 13.75 -15.69
N ALA A 169 9.30 13.32 -14.80
CA ALA A 169 9.20 13.60 -13.36
C ALA A 169 9.32 15.11 -13.05
N ARG A 170 10.21 15.82 -13.72
CA ARG A 170 10.34 17.29 -13.60
C ARG A 170 9.10 18.03 -14.12
N ALA A 171 8.50 17.55 -15.20
CA ALA A 171 7.27 18.14 -15.74
C ALA A 171 6.12 18.03 -14.74
N TRP A 172 5.99 16.88 -14.04
CA TRP A 172 5.03 16.74 -12.95
C TRP A 172 5.31 17.72 -11.80
N HIS A 173 6.56 17.83 -11.37
CA HIS A 173 6.92 18.80 -10.33
C HIS A 173 6.49 20.22 -10.73
N ALA A 174 6.80 20.66 -11.96
CA ALA A 174 6.42 21.98 -12.47
C ALA A 174 4.89 22.15 -12.49
N TYR A 175 4.15 21.12 -12.90
CA TYR A 175 2.69 21.15 -12.89
C TYR A 175 2.14 21.30 -11.48
N LEU A 176 2.64 20.53 -10.51
CA LEU A 176 2.19 20.61 -9.13
C LEU A 176 2.44 22.00 -8.55
N GLU A 177 3.64 22.56 -8.74
CA GLU A 177 3.99 23.90 -8.23
C GLU A 177 3.10 25.01 -8.83
N THR A 178 2.71 24.89 -10.10
CA THR A 178 1.99 25.96 -10.83
C THR A 178 0.47 25.83 -10.80
N HIS A 179 -0.08 24.59 -10.76
CA HIS A 179 -1.50 24.36 -10.96
C HIS A 179 -2.20 23.74 -9.74
N ILE A 180 -1.49 22.93 -8.95
CA ILE A 180 -2.05 22.32 -7.73
C ILE A 180 -1.75 23.19 -6.51
N GLY A 181 -0.49 23.45 -6.25
CA GLY A 181 -0.02 24.33 -5.19
C GLY A 181 -0.33 23.82 -3.77
N TYR A 182 -0.36 24.77 -2.84
CA TYR A 182 -0.35 24.50 -1.41
C TYR A 182 -1.43 25.31 -0.67
N GLN A 183 -1.85 24.80 0.49
CA GLN A 183 -2.69 25.51 1.43
C GLN A 183 -1.89 25.82 2.71
N PRO A 184 -1.98 27.07 3.23
CA PRO A 184 -1.37 27.41 4.51
C PRO A 184 -2.08 26.66 5.65
N HIS A 185 -1.31 26.35 6.69
CA HIS A 185 -1.79 25.91 7.99
C HIS A 185 -1.29 26.88 9.06
N THR A 186 -1.70 26.71 10.31
CA THR A 186 -1.20 27.55 11.42
C THR A 186 0.32 27.57 11.48
N THR A 187 0.94 26.40 11.25
CA THR A 187 2.37 26.21 11.03
C THR A 187 2.56 25.41 9.77
N GLY A 188 3.41 25.91 8.86
CA GLY A 188 3.73 25.22 7.63
C GLY A 188 2.65 25.27 6.55
N VAL A 189 2.77 24.38 5.59
CA VAL A 189 1.89 24.27 4.41
C VAL A 189 1.57 22.81 4.10
N CYS A 190 0.38 22.58 3.56
CA CYS A 190 -0.08 21.27 3.06
C CYS A 190 -0.21 21.32 1.55
N VAL A 191 0.24 20.30 0.82
CA VAL A 191 -0.03 20.18 -0.60
C VAL A 191 -1.50 19.90 -0.88
N ASN A 192 -2.07 20.51 -1.91
CA ASN A 192 -3.45 20.27 -2.32
C ASN A 192 -3.61 18.86 -2.91
N TYR A 193 -4.79 18.26 -2.73
CA TYR A 193 -5.09 16.95 -3.35
C TYR A 193 -5.43 17.08 -4.85
N PHE A 194 -6.08 18.19 -5.22
CA PHE A 194 -6.46 18.53 -6.60
C PHE A 194 -6.10 19.99 -6.89
N GLN A 195 -6.23 20.41 -8.15
CA GLN A 195 -6.08 21.82 -8.54
C GLN A 195 -7.03 22.77 -7.79
N VAL A 196 -8.16 22.23 -7.30
CA VAL A 196 -9.12 22.99 -6.50
C VAL A 196 -8.89 22.66 -5.02
N PRO A 197 -8.53 23.64 -4.18
CA PRO A 197 -8.32 23.42 -2.77
C PRO A 197 -9.55 22.82 -2.09
N ARG A 198 -9.34 21.72 -1.36
CA ARG A 198 -10.33 21.00 -0.54
C ARG A 198 -9.76 20.82 0.87
N GLY A 199 -10.20 19.79 1.59
CA GLY A 199 -9.59 19.40 2.85
C GLY A 199 -8.09 19.16 2.73
N LYS A 200 -7.37 19.42 3.81
CA LYS A 200 -5.93 19.20 3.91
C LYS A 200 -5.68 17.73 4.23
N VAL A 201 -4.95 17.04 3.37
CA VAL A 201 -4.71 15.60 3.46
C VAL A 201 -3.23 15.32 3.76
N PRO A 202 -2.86 15.00 5.02
CA PRO A 202 -1.46 14.74 5.41
C PRO A 202 -0.78 13.66 4.54
N ASN A 203 -1.52 12.66 4.08
CA ASN A 203 -0.98 11.61 3.22
C ASN A 203 -0.33 12.17 1.95
N ASN A 204 -0.98 13.12 1.28
CA ASN A 204 -0.42 13.74 0.08
C ASN A 204 0.84 14.54 0.39
N THR A 205 0.89 15.19 1.54
CA THR A 205 2.07 15.93 1.98
C THR A 205 3.26 14.99 2.19
N CYS A 206 3.05 13.83 2.81
CA CYS A 206 4.10 12.82 2.96
C CYS A 206 4.56 12.24 1.61
N GLU A 207 3.62 12.01 0.69
CA GLU A 207 3.91 11.53 -0.66
C GLU A 207 4.77 12.53 -1.43
N TRP A 208 4.40 13.80 -1.37
CA TRP A 208 5.13 14.89 -2.03
C TRP A 208 6.54 15.09 -1.45
N ILE A 209 6.72 15.03 -0.13
CA ILE A 209 8.05 15.06 0.50
C ILE A 209 8.95 13.95 -0.07
N TRP A 210 8.42 12.74 -0.25
CA TRP A 210 9.16 11.63 -0.85
C TRP A 210 9.54 11.89 -2.30
N VAL A 211 8.62 12.42 -3.13
CA VAL A 211 8.91 12.79 -4.54
C VAL A 211 9.99 13.86 -4.61
N LEU A 212 9.89 14.92 -3.78
CA LEU A 212 10.91 15.98 -3.72
C LEU A 212 12.28 15.41 -3.32
N GLY A 213 12.32 14.51 -2.34
CA GLY A 213 13.57 13.82 -1.95
C GLY A 213 14.17 13.02 -3.10
N ARG A 214 13.37 12.27 -3.85
CA ARG A 214 13.84 11.51 -5.01
C ARG A 214 14.33 12.42 -6.14
N LEU A 215 13.61 13.50 -6.43
CA LEU A 215 14.05 14.50 -7.42
C LEU A 215 15.39 15.11 -7.03
N ALA A 216 15.54 15.51 -5.76
CA ALA A 216 16.82 16.07 -5.27
C ALA A 216 17.97 15.07 -5.41
N SER A 217 17.73 13.79 -5.13
CA SER A 217 18.74 12.73 -5.27
C SER A 217 19.11 12.49 -6.74
N ALA A 218 18.12 12.32 -7.61
CA ALA A 218 18.32 12.01 -9.03
C ALA A 218 19.00 13.17 -9.79
N THR A 219 18.69 14.41 -9.42
CA THR A 219 19.24 15.62 -10.09
C THR A 219 20.46 16.19 -9.40
N ARG A 220 20.74 15.81 -8.15
CA ARG A 220 21.73 16.44 -7.25
C ARG A 220 21.45 17.92 -6.99
N ASP A 221 20.18 18.34 -7.14
CA ASP A 221 19.74 19.72 -6.93
C ASP A 221 18.92 19.82 -5.64
N ARG A 222 19.46 20.49 -4.65
CA ARG A 222 18.84 20.68 -3.34
C ARG A 222 17.68 21.68 -3.34
N ALA A 223 17.49 22.45 -4.42
CA ALA A 223 16.37 23.37 -4.54
C ALA A 223 15.01 22.65 -4.40
N TYR A 224 14.93 21.39 -4.82
CA TYR A 224 13.73 20.56 -4.59
C TYR A 224 13.38 20.38 -3.11
N LEU A 225 14.34 20.52 -2.19
CA LEU A 225 14.12 20.33 -0.75
C LEU A 225 13.73 21.62 -0.02
N GLU A 226 13.75 22.79 -0.67
CA GLU A 226 13.51 24.09 -0.02
C GLU A 226 12.15 24.17 0.67
N ARG A 227 11.13 23.48 0.13
CA ARG A 227 9.77 23.48 0.69
C ARG A 227 9.56 22.43 1.78
N VAL A 228 10.42 21.43 1.88
CA VAL A 228 10.25 20.31 2.81
C VAL A 228 10.14 20.75 4.27
N PRO A 229 10.92 21.71 4.79
CA PRO A 229 10.76 22.17 6.17
C PRO A 229 9.34 22.64 6.49
N ALA A 230 8.70 23.41 5.60
CA ALA A 230 7.34 23.90 5.80
C ALA A 230 6.27 22.79 5.70
N LEU A 231 6.52 21.76 4.89
CA LEU A 231 5.67 20.56 4.82
C LEU A 231 5.79 19.72 6.11
N LEU A 232 7.00 19.59 6.66
CA LEU A 232 7.22 18.91 7.94
C LEU A 232 6.62 19.70 9.12
N ASP A 233 6.68 21.04 9.10
CA ASP A 233 6.02 21.91 10.11
C ASP A 233 4.51 21.62 10.18
N PHE A 234 3.86 21.47 9.02
CA PHE A 234 2.46 21.07 8.94
C PHE A 234 2.23 19.68 9.57
N LEU A 235 3.02 18.69 9.19
CA LEU A 235 2.85 17.31 9.67
C LEU A 235 3.07 17.21 11.19
N GLU A 236 4.09 17.87 11.74
CA GLU A 236 4.33 17.93 13.18
C GLU A 236 3.18 18.60 13.94
N ALA A 237 2.61 19.67 13.37
CA ALA A 237 1.50 20.39 13.99
C ALA A 237 0.19 19.58 14.05
N VAL A 238 -0.01 18.64 13.09
CA VAL A 238 -1.27 17.89 13.01
C VAL A 238 -1.17 16.46 13.53
N GLN A 239 0.05 15.96 13.83
CA GLN A 239 0.23 14.62 14.38
C GLN A 239 -0.39 14.51 15.78
N LEU A 240 -1.30 13.56 15.96
CA LEU A 240 -1.98 13.32 17.22
C LEU A 240 -1.04 12.76 18.30
N PRO A 241 -1.39 12.89 19.60
CA PRO A 241 -0.61 12.29 20.69
C PRO A 241 -0.40 10.77 20.55
N SER A 242 -1.34 10.07 19.90
CA SER A 242 -1.23 8.65 19.58
C SER A 242 -0.13 8.29 18.55
N GLY A 243 0.42 9.29 17.87
CA GLY A 243 1.30 9.12 16.71
C GLY A 243 0.57 9.11 15.36
N GLU A 244 -0.75 8.96 15.35
CA GLU A 244 -1.56 8.99 14.15
C GLU A 244 -1.50 10.36 13.45
N LEU A 245 -1.43 10.36 12.12
CA LEU A 245 -1.73 11.52 11.30
C LEU A 245 -3.19 11.47 10.85
N PRO A 246 -3.97 12.56 10.99
CA PRO A 246 -5.39 12.58 10.59
C PRO A 246 -5.56 12.26 9.11
N TYR A 247 -6.72 11.68 8.75
CA TYR A 247 -7.04 11.46 7.35
C TYR A 247 -7.21 12.77 6.58
N GLU A 248 -8.01 13.70 7.12
CA GLU A 248 -8.35 14.97 6.46
C GLU A 248 -8.67 16.04 7.53
N LEU A 249 -8.15 17.23 7.33
CA LEU A 249 -8.44 18.42 8.14
C LEU A 249 -9.22 19.44 7.31
N PRO A 250 -9.95 20.35 7.97
CA PRO A 250 -10.62 21.44 7.29
C PRO A 250 -9.68 22.26 6.41
N GLY A 251 -10.13 22.56 5.18
CA GLY A 251 -9.35 23.35 4.24
C GLY A 251 -10.17 23.70 3.00
N GLY A 252 -9.80 24.73 2.27
CA GLY A 252 -10.56 25.22 1.13
C GLY A 252 -12.04 25.41 1.49
N ASN A 253 -12.94 24.75 0.74
CA ASN A 253 -14.39 24.76 0.97
C ASN A 253 -14.89 23.53 1.73
N GLU A 254 -14.00 22.67 2.27
CA GLU A 254 -14.36 21.45 2.98
C GLU A 254 -14.18 21.67 4.50
N PRO A 255 -15.27 21.82 5.26
CA PRO A 255 -15.19 22.04 6.71
C PRO A 255 -14.98 20.76 7.52
N ARG A 256 -14.96 19.60 6.89
CA ARG A 256 -14.96 18.31 7.57
C ARG A 256 -13.60 18.02 8.20
N LEU A 257 -13.68 17.46 9.39
CA LEU A 257 -12.56 16.88 10.12
C LEU A 257 -12.73 15.36 10.17
N ARG A 258 -11.76 14.62 9.65
CA ARG A 258 -11.77 13.15 9.67
C ARG A 258 -10.46 12.63 10.26
N HIS A 259 -10.42 12.52 11.58
CA HIS A 259 -9.23 11.98 12.24
C HIS A 259 -9.05 10.50 11.94
N HIS A 260 -10.01 9.68 12.32
CA HIS A 260 -9.87 8.22 12.40
C HIS A 260 -10.53 7.48 11.20
N TYR A 261 -10.40 8.01 10.00
CA TYR A 261 -10.93 7.35 8.80
C TYR A 261 -9.83 6.60 8.06
N LEU A 262 -10.00 5.28 7.86
CA LEU A 262 -9.01 4.41 7.22
C LEU A 262 -7.60 4.61 7.80
N CYS A 263 -7.52 4.85 9.11
CA CYS A 263 -6.34 5.38 9.78
C CYS A 263 -5.11 4.47 9.61
N PHE A 264 -5.25 3.16 9.72
CA PHE A 264 -4.10 2.27 9.60
C PHE A 264 -3.52 2.23 8.18
N GLN A 265 -4.37 2.19 7.16
CA GLN A 265 -3.93 2.21 5.76
C GLN A 265 -3.17 3.49 5.42
N TYR A 266 -3.78 4.67 5.67
CA TYR A 266 -3.15 5.94 5.27
C TYR A 266 -1.91 6.23 6.10
N ASN A 267 -1.93 5.93 7.39
CA ASN A 267 -0.74 6.09 8.22
C ASN A 267 0.40 5.13 7.82
N ALA A 268 0.11 3.96 7.27
CA ALA A 268 1.14 3.09 6.71
C ALA A 268 1.85 3.75 5.53
N PHE A 269 1.11 4.35 4.60
CA PHE A 269 1.71 5.08 3.47
C PHE A 269 2.54 6.27 3.94
N GLN A 270 2.01 7.07 4.88
CA GLN A 270 2.71 8.20 5.46
C GLN A 270 4.01 7.76 6.15
N CYS A 271 3.96 6.70 6.94
CA CYS A 271 5.13 6.13 7.61
C CYS A 271 6.23 5.74 6.61
N MET A 272 5.88 4.98 5.57
CA MET A 272 6.84 4.56 4.55
C MET A 272 7.50 5.75 3.85
N LYS A 273 6.71 6.74 3.40
CA LYS A 273 7.22 7.89 2.66
C LYS A 273 8.16 8.74 3.50
N LEU A 274 7.77 9.02 4.75
CA LEU A 274 8.62 9.75 5.71
C LEU A 274 9.89 8.96 6.03
N ALA A 275 9.79 7.64 6.20
CA ALA A 275 10.95 6.81 6.49
C ALA A 275 11.93 6.76 5.31
N TRP A 276 11.45 6.57 4.09
CA TRP A 276 12.31 6.56 2.90
C TRP A 276 12.99 7.92 2.67
N TYR A 277 12.25 9.02 2.84
CA TYR A 277 12.83 10.36 2.78
C TYR A 277 13.90 10.57 3.86
N ALA A 278 13.58 10.23 5.11
CA ALA A 278 14.50 10.40 6.24
C ALA A 278 15.79 9.57 6.07
N GLN A 279 15.70 8.34 5.59
CA GLN A 279 16.87 7.50 5.29
C GLN A 279 17.74 8.10 4.19
N ALA A 280 17.13 8.62 3.12
CA ALA A 280 17.87 9.16 1.98
C ALA A 280 18.56 10.49 2.31
N HIS A 281 17.97 11.32 3.17
CA HIS A 281 18.43 12.70 3.42
C HIS A 281 18.95 12.95 4.83
N GLY A 282 18.87 11.97 5.73
CA GLY A 282 19.31 12.12 7.14
C GLY A 282 18.41 13.08 7.95
N ASP A 283 17.13 13.21 7.57
CA ASP A 283 16.22 14.16 8.24
C ASP A 283 15.63 13.57 9.51
N ALA A 284 16.12 14.07 10.67
CA ALA A 284 15.68 13.60 11.98
C ALA A 284 14.22 13.97 12.32
N ARG A 285 13.62 14.98 11.69
CA ARG A 285 12.21 15.35 11.89
C ARG A 285 11.31 14.32 11.22
N ALA A 286 11.57 14.03 9.94
CA ALA A 286 10.85 13.01 9.20
C ALA A 286 11.00 11.63 9.86
N GLN A 287 12.19 11.31 10.39
CA GLN A 287 12.43 10.09 11.17
C GLN A 287 11.50 10.03 12.39
N ARG A 288 11.49 11.05 13.25
CA ARG A 288 10.62 11.07 14.46
C ARG A 288 9.14 10.96 14.13
N LEU A 289 8.68 11.61 13.04
CA LEU A 289 7.30 11.45 12.57
C LEU A 289 7.01 10.01 12.19
N ALA A 290 7.89 9.38 11.39
CA ALA A 290 7.75 7.98 10.98
C ALA A 290 7.76 7.01 12.17
N GLU A 291 8.66 7.19 13.13
CA GLU A 291 8.73 6.38 14.36
C GLU A 291 7.40 6.42 15.14
N ARG A 292 6.86 7.62 15.38
CA ARG A 292 5.59 7.77 16.11
C ARG A 292 4.42 7.17 15.34
N VAL A 293 4.38 7.34 14.01
CA VAL A 293 3.37 6.68 13.18
C VAL A 293 3.51 5.17 13.25
N SER A 294 4.73 4.62 13.23
CA SER A 294 4.94 3.17 13.33
C SER A 294 4.48 2.59 14.67
N ASP A 295 4.73 3.30 15.78
CA ASP A 295 4.23 2.92 17.11
C ASP A 295 2.68 2.87 17.13
N PHE A 296 2.01 3.80 16.46
CA PHE A 296 0.55 3.77 16.27
C PHE A 296 0.12 2.57 15.42
N LEU A 297 0.81 2.27 14.31
CA LEU A 297 0.45 1.18 13.39
C LEU A 297 0.46 -0.20 14.04
N VAL A 298 1.39 -0.45 14.97
CA VAL A 298 1.45 -1.72 15.74
C VAL A 298 0.12 -2.02 16.43
N THR A 299 -0.58 -1.00 16.92
CA THR A 299 -1.88 -1.17 17.61
C THR A 299 -2.99 -1.71 16.70
N GLY A 300 -2.81 -1.59 15.38
CA GLY A 300 -3.75 -2.09 14.37
C GLY A 300 -3.56 -3.55 13.97
N VAL A 301 -2.39 -4.14 14.26
CA VAL A 301 -2.08 -5.52 13.87
C VAL A 301 -2.73 -6.51 14.84
N LEU A 302 -3.61 -7.35 14.33
CA LEU A 302 -4.31 -8.37 15.12
C LEU A 302 -3.41 -9.60 15.34
N ALA A 303 -3.78 -10.43 16.32
CA ALA A 303 -3.09 -11.69 16.58
C ALA A 303 -3.07 -12.64 15.37
N SER A 304 -4.07 -12.53 14.48
CA SER A 304 -4.12 -13.29 13.22
C SER A 304 -3.16 -12.79 12.13
N GLY A 305 -2.53 -11.64 12.31
CA GLY A 305 -1.80 -10.92 11.26
C GLY A 305 -2.66 -10.00 10.39
N ALA A 306 -3.98 -10.12 10.44
CA ALA A 306 -4.86 -9.13 9.80
C ALA A 306 -4.72 -7.76 10.47
N VAL A 307 -5.08 -6.70 9.76
CA VAL A 307 -5.02 -5.33 10.27
C VAL A 307 -6.43 -4.76 10.40
N ARG A 308 -6.65 -3.99 11.46
CA ARG A 308 -7.91 -3.26 11.66
C ARG A 308 -8.15 -2.26 10.52
N ALA A 309 -9.42 -2.11 10.14
CA ALA A 309 -9.79 -1.12 9.13
C ALA A 309 -9.67 0.33 9.67
N SER A 310 -9.99 0.53 10.95
CA SER A 310 -9.92 1.82 11.62
C SER A 310 -9.71 1.68 13.12
N CYS A 311 -9.42 2.78 13.81
CA CYS A 311 -9.18 2.80 15.25
C CYS A 311 -10.39 2.30 16.07
N GLY A 312 -11.60 2.53 15.57
CA GLY A 312 -12.85 2.17 16.27
C GLY A 312 -13.40 0.78 15.94
N SER A 313 -12.80 0.04 15.00
CA SER A 313 -13.34 -1.25 14.55
C SER A 313 -12.26 -2.24 14.13
N ALA A 314 -12.44 -3.50 14.52
CA ALA A 314 -11.65 -4.60 14.01
C ALA A 314 -12.13 -5.13 12.64
N ASN A 315 -13.26 -4.66 12.15
CA ASN A 315 -13.89 -5.08 10.90
C ASN A 315 -14.07 -3.91 9.93
N PRO A 316 -13.99 -4.11 8.61
CA PRO A 316 -13.54 -5.32 7.93
C PRO A 316 -12.03 -5.57 8.09
N GLU A 317 -11.57 -6.78 7.76
CA GLU A 317 -10.17 -7.10 7.53
C GLU A 317 -9.87 -6.95 6.03
N VAL A 318 -8.97 -6.05 5.67
CA VAL A 318 -8.66 -5.71 4.26
C VAL A 318 -7.22 -6.08 3.95
N VAL A 319 -7.00 -6.81 2.85
CA VAL A 319 -5.67 -7.39 2.56
C VAL A 319 -4.62 -6.31 2.33
N TYR A 320 -4.93 -5.34 1.49
CA TYR A 320 -3.97 -4.28 1.18
C TYR A 320 -3.73 -3.29 2.33
N TYR A 321 -4.53 -3.30 3.40
CA TYR A 321 -4.19 -2.60 4.64
C TYR A 321 -3.08 -3.35 5.39
N ALA A 322 -3.19 -4.67 5.40
CA ALA A 322 -2.23 -5.50 6.11
C ALA A 322 -0.84 -5.46 5.46
N ASP A 323 -0.75 -5.51 4.13
CA ASP A 323 0.52 -5.43 3.44
C ASP A 323 1.18 -4.04 3.59
N ALA A 324 0.39 -2.97 3.51
CA ALA A 324 0.89 -1.60 3.69
C ALA A 324 1.42 -1.38 5.12
N VAL A 325 0.67 -1.83 6.15
CA VAL A 325 1.12 -1.75 7.55
C VAL A 325 2.35 -2.61 7.78
N ALA A 326 2.36 -3.84 7.27
CA ALA A 326 3.51 -4.73 7.34
C ALA A 326 4.77 -4.09 6.75
N MET A 327 4.64 -3.46 5.56
CA MET A 327 5.75 -2.78 4.89
C MET A 327 6.23 -1.55 5.66
N ALA A 328 5.32 -0.75 6.22
CA ALA A 328 5.68 0.40 7.03
C ALA A 328 6.48 0.00 8.28
N LEU A 329 6.00 -1.00 9.01
CA LEU A 329 6.67 -1.54 10.19
C LEU A 329 8.03 -2.17 9.84
N HIS A 330 8.09 -2.90 8.72
CA HIS A 330 9.33 -3.47 8.20
C HIS A 330 10.34 -2.38 7.84
N THR A 331 9.92 -1.31 7.15
CA THR A 331 10.80 -0.20 6.75
C THR A 331 11.47 0.46 7.96
N VAL A 332 10.72 0.77 9.00
CA VAL A 332 11.23 1.39 10.23
C VAL A 332 12.14 0.43 11.00
N THR A 333 11.80 -0.87 11.00
CA THR A 333 12.62 -1.91 11.63
C THR A 333 13.96 -2.11 10.90
N ALA A 334 13.92 -2.15 9.57
CA ALA A 334 15.13 -2.28 8.75
C ALA A 334 16.07 -1.08 8.90
N ALA A 335 15.51 0.11 9.12
CA ALA A 335 16.27 1.33 9.45
C ALA A 335 16.91 1.29 10.85
N GLY A 336 16.56 0.34 11.69
CA GLY A 336 17.04 0.23 13.05
C GLY A 336 16.45 1.24 14.05
N TRP A 337 15.35 1.90 13.67
CA TRP A 337 14.75 2.97 14.50
C TRP A 337 13.78 2.44 15.55
N ARG A 338 13.05 1.36 15.22
CA ARG A 338 12.12 0.65 16.11
C ARG A 338 12.20 -0.85 15.81
N ASP A 339 11.96 -1.69 16.80
CA ASP A 339 11.81 -3.13 16.55
C ASP A 339 10.32 -3.52 16.50
N HIS A 340 9.76 -3.49 15.30
CA HIS A 340 8.41 -3.94 15.01
C HIS A 340 8.41 -5.21 14.15
N ARG A 341 9.47 -6.01 14.23
CA ARG A 341 9.69 -7.22 13.41
C ARG A 341 8.54 -8.20 13.51
N GLU A 342 8.18 -8.55 14.73
CA GLU A 342 7.16 -9.57 14.98
C GLU A 342 5.80 -9.20 14.39
N PRO A 343 5.20 -8.01 14.64
CA PRO A 343 3.94 -7.64 14.02
C PRO A 343 4.05 -7.46 12.49
N ALA A 344 5.17 -7.00 11.95
CA ALA A 344 5.40 -6.88 10.52
C ALA A 344 5.39 -8.26 9.85
N ASP A 345 6.18 -9.20 10.36
CA ASP A 345 6.32 -10.55 9.80
C ASP A 345 5.00 -11.33 9.89
N ARG A 346 4.26 -11.19 11.00
CA ARG A 346 2.94 -11.80 11.16
C ARG A 346 1.92 -11.25 10.14
N ALA A 347 1.93 -9.95 9.88
CA ALA A 347 1.05 -9.35 8.89
C ALA A 347 1.43 -9.75 7.46
N PHE A 348 2.71 -9.80 7.12
CA PHE A 348 3.16 -10.33 5.82
C PHE A 348 2.81 -11.80 5.61
N ALA A 349 2.97 -12.63 6.64
CA ALA A 349 2.58 -14.03 6.57
C ALA A 349 1.09 -14.18 6.28
N TRP A 350 0.25 -13.40 6.99
CA TRP A 350 -1.18 -13.38 6.74
C TRP A 350 -1.54 -12.96 5.31
N VAL A 351 -0.86 -11.94 4.75
CA VAL A 351 -1.06 -11.49 3.36
C VAL A 351 -0.65 -12.58 2.37
N ALA A 352 0.52 -13.19 2.55
CA ALA A 352 1.01 -14.24 1.67
C ALA A 352 0.04 -15.44 1.61
N ASP A 353 -0.65 -15.75 2.72
CA ASP A 353 -1.68 -16.79 2.78
C ASP A 353 -2.96 -16.44 2.01
N GLN A 354 -3.18 -15.17 1.68
CA GLN A 354 -4.31 -14.79 0.84
C GLN A 354 -4.06 -15.02 -0.65
N VAL A 355 -2.80 -15.19 -1.07
CA VAL A 355 -2.44 -15.52 -2.45
C VAL A 355 -2.56 -17.03 -2.66
N ARG A 356 -3.51 -17.47 -3.47
CA ARG A 356 -3.78 -18.88 -3.78
C ARG A 356 -2.68 -19.47 -4.69
N PRO A 357 -2.63 -20.81 -4.83
CA PRO A 357 -1.68 -21.45 -5.73
C PRO A 357 -1.78 -20.99 -7.19
N ASP A 358 -2.97 -20.63 -7.66
CA ASP A 358 -3.25 -20.08 -8.99
C ASP A 358 -2.97 -18.57 -9.14
N GLY A 359 -2.48 -17.93 -8.08
CA GLY A 359 -2.17 -16.51 -8.04
C GLY A 359 -3.36 -15.61 -7.74
N THR A 360 -4.58 -16.13 -7.73
CA THR A 360 -5.76 -15.35 -7.35
C THR A 360 -5.71 -14.98 -5.85
N PHE A 361 -6.37 -13.89 -5.50
CA PHE A 361 -6.59 -13.57 -4.09
C PHE A 361 -7.79 -14.34 -3.53
N ALA A 362 -7.65 -14.84 -2.31
CA ALA A 362 -8.75 -15.51 -1.63
C ALA A 362 -9.96 -14.59 -1.48
N ARG A 363 -9.68 -13.32 -1.15
CA ARG A 363 -10.66 -12.23 -1.03
C ARG A 363 -9.94 -10.90 -0.85
N PHE A 364 -10.54 -9.82 -1.33
CA PHE A 364 -10.02 -8.46 -1.13
C PHE A 364 -10.23 -7.99 0.33
N SER A 365 -11.43 -8.27 0.86
CA SER A 365 -11.73 -8.03 2.27
C SER A 365 -12.64 -9.12 2.83
N ARG A 366 -12.63 -9.27 4.17
CA ARG A 366 -13.51 -10.17 4.90
C ARG A 366 -14.08 -9.52 6.14
N ARG A 367 -15.15 -10.10 6.70
CA ARG A 367 -15.88 -9.58 7.86
C ARG A 367 -16.42 -8.16 7.63
N ASP A 368 -16.69 -7.79 6.39
CA ASP A 368 -17.45 -6.61 6.09
C ASP A 368 -18.82 -6.72 6.74
N TYR A 369 -19.24 -5.69 7.44
CA TYR A 369 -20.44 -5.71 8.29
C TYR A 369 -20.52 -6.94 9.21
N GLY A 370 -19.35 -7.49 9.59
CA GLY A 370 -19.21 -8.66 10.47
C GLY A 370 -19.28 -10.02 9.78
N VAL A 371 -19.89 -10.15 8.60
CA VAL A 371 -20.18 -11.45 7.96
C VAL A 371 -19.84 -11.54 6.47
N LEU A 372 -19.84 -10.42 5.74
CA LEU A 372 -19.66 -10.41 4.29
C LEU A 372 -18.17 -10.46 3.91
N SER A 373 -17.90 -10.87 2.67
CA SER A 373 -16.57 -10.83 2.08
C SER A 373 -16.62 -10.24 0.68
N ASP A 374 -15.70 -9.34 0.38
CA ASP A 374 -15.46 -8.88 -0.97
C ASP A 374 -14.48 -9.83 -1.66
N ARG A 375 -14.89 -10.43 -2.77
CA ARG A 375 -14.13 -11.38 -3.59
C ARG A 375 -13.79 -10.80 -4.96
N ASN A 376 -14.01 -9.48 -5.14
CA ASN A 376 -13.63 -8.82 -6.37
C ASN A 376 -12.11 -8.60 -6.39
N GLU A 377 -11.56 -8.53 -7.58
CA GLU A 377 -10.17 -8.18 -7.80
C GLU A 377 -10.07 -6.72 -8.24
N TYR A 378 -9.13 -6.00 -7.61
CA TYR A 378 -8.86 -4.60 -7.88
C TYR A 378 -7.38 -4.46 -8.22
N PRO A 379 -7.01 -4.48 -9.53
CA PRO A 379 -5.61 -4.59 -9.96
C PRO A 379 -4.69 -3.53 -9.36
N ARG A 380 -5.19 -2.30 -9.16
CA ARG A 380 -4.43 -1.22 -8.52
C ARG A 380 -3.90 -1.63 -7.13
N TYR A 381 -4.76 -2.19 -6.31
CA TYR A 381 -4.38 -2.61 -4.95
C TYR A 381 -3.60 -3.93 -4.93
N LEU A 382 -3.90 -4.83 -5.87
CA LEU A 382 -3.14 -6.08 -6.01
C LEU A 382 -1.70 -5.81 -6.47
N ALA A 383 -1.48 -4.81 -7.33
CA ALA A 383 -0.12 -4.39 -7.72
C ALA A 383 0.66 -3.80 -6.54
N MET A 384 0.00 -3.07 -5.64
CA MET A 384 0.61 -2.58 -4.40
C MET A 384 1.00 -3.74 -3.48
N THR A 385 0.09 -4.70 -3.27
CA THR A 385 0.38 -5.90 -2.47
C THR A 385 1.54 -6.71 -3.09
N LEU A 386 1.56 -6.85 -4.42
CA LEU A 386 2.66 -7.46 -5.15
C LEU A 386 4.00 -6.77 -4.84
N TYR A 387 4.03 -5.44 -4.92
CA TYR A 387 5.23 -4.66 -4.64
C TYR A 387 5.71 -4.88 -3.19
N HIS A 388 4.82 -4.80 -2.21
CA HIS A 388 5.19 -4.98 -0.80
C HIS A 388 5.68 -6.42 -0.52
N LEU A 389 5.08 -7.44 -1.13
CA LEU A 389 5.56 -8.83 -1.02
C LEU A 389 6.95 -9.01 -1.67
N ALA A 390 7.18 -8.39 -2.82
CA ALA A 390 8.48 -8.44 -3.50
C ALA A 390 9.56 -7.70 -2.68
N GLU A 391 9.26 -6.52 -2.14
CA GLU A 391 10.19 -5.80 -1.25
C GLU A 391 10.49 -6.58 0.04
N ARG A 392 9.48 -7.23 0.65
CA ARG A 392 9.72 -8.10 1.82
C ARG A 392 10.64 -9.28 1.47
N ALA A 393 10.58 -9.79 0.23
CA ALA A 393 11.43 -10.89 -0.21
C ALA A 393 12.92 -10.52 -0.38
N ARG A 394 13.27 -9.23 -0.40
CA ARG A 394 14.66 -8.75 -0.33
C ARG A 394 15.30 -9.01 1.04
N ASP A 395 14.50 -9.13 2.08
CA ASP A 395 14.97 -9.45 3.41
C ASP A 395 15.26 -10.97 3.52
N PRO A 396 16.50 -11.38 3.83
CA PRO A 396 16.84 -12.80 3.92
C PRO A 396 16.20 -13.52 5.12
N ARG A 397 15.60 -12.79 6.05
CA ARG A 397 14.94 -13.37 7.22
C ARG A 397 13.64 -14.09 6.82
N PRO A 398 13.39 -15.29 7.36
CA PRO A 398 12.15 -16.00 7.11
C PRO A 398 10.89 -15.29 7.67
N LEU A 399 9.75 -15.47 7.01
CA LEU A 399 8.44 -15.22 7.60
C LEU A 399 8.07 -16.39 8.53
N PRO A 400 7.38 -16.16 9.63
CA PRO A 400 6.94 -17.21 10.55
C PRO A 400 5.93 -18.16 9.91
#